data_d0b7b69fec00d3b6c3d4ca40c8adc8d7
#
_entry.id   d0b7b69fec00d3b6c3d4ca40c8adc8d7
#
_cell.length_a   1.000
_cell.length_b   1.000
_cell.length_c   1.000
_cell.angle_alpha   90.00
_cell.angle_beta   90.00
_cell.angle_gamma   90.00
#
_symmetry.space_group_name_H-M   'P 1'
#
loop_
_entity.id
_entity.type
_entity.pdbx_description
1 polymer ?
#
loop_
_entity_poly.entity_id
_entity_poly.type
_entity_poly.pdbx_seq_one_letter_code
_entity_poly.pdbx_strand_id
1 'polypeptide(L)'
;LIFTSTPQWFISMNKNNLNKDALKHIKSVNWEPSWGLQRIESMLTDRPDWCISRQRNWGVPITLVVHKDTGEIHPDQIDLFEKFAQIIEKDGISAWDNLDLKDYIDDYEEYIKTSDSLDVWFDSGVTHYAVSAKKFGNNVVADLYLEGSDQHRGWFQSSLLTSIAMNKSVPYK
;
A
#
# COMPACT_ATOMS: atom_id res chain seq x y z
N LEU A 1 -30.16 -15.34 3.37
CA LEU A 1 -29.04 -14.45 2.99
C LEU A 1 -27.83 -15.32 2.69
N ILE A 2 -27.28 -15.18 1.48
CA ILE A 2 -26.08 -15.93 1.08
C ILE A 2 -24.91 -14.96 1.16
N PHE A 3 -23.87 -15.34 1.91
CA PHE A 3 -22.60 -14.63 1.96
C PHE A 3 -21.56 -15.43 1.18
N THR A 4 -20.82 -14.74 0.30
CA THR A 4 -19.67 -15.31 -0.40
C THR A 4 -18.42 -14.56 0.06
N SER A 5 -17.32 -15.30 0.22
CA SER A 5 -15.99 -14.70 0.46
C SER A 5 -15.17 -14.76 -0.83
N THR A 6 -14.39 -13.72 -1.07
CA THR A 6 -13.40 -13.67 -2.15
C THR A 6 -12.02 -13.65 -1.53
N PRO A 7 -10.99 -14.24 -2.18
CA PRO A 7 -9.60 -14.04 -1.77
C PRO A 7 -9.26 -12.55 -1.72
N GLN A 8 -8.48 -12.14 -0.73
CA GLN A 8 -8.09 -10.74 -0.55
C GLN A 8 -6.60 -10.62 -0.27
N TRP A 9 -6.03 -9.48 -0.63
CA TRP A 9 -4.63 -9.15 -0.35
C TRP A 9 -4.53 -8.29 0.89
N PHE A 10 -3.57 -8.62 1.75
CA PHE A 10 -3.37 -7.94 3.03
C PHE A 10 -1.92 -7.53 3.23
N ILE A 11 -1.73 -6.35 3.82
CA ILE A 11 -0.46 -5.99 4.43
C ILE A 11 -0.51 -6.47 5.89
N SER A 12 0.39 -7.38 6.24
CA SER A 12 0.47 -7.89 7.61
C SER A 12 1.02 -6.84 8.56
N MET A 13 0.28 -6.54 9.62
CA MET A 13 0.71 -5.61 10.65
C MET A 13 1.80 -6.19 11.55
N ASN A 14 1.89 -7.51 11.64
CA ASN A 14 2.85 -8.19 12.51
C ASN A 14 4.15 -8.55 11.79
N LYS A 15 4.10 -8.82 10.48
CA LYS A 15 5.28 -9.14 9.69
C LYS A 15 6.25 -7.95 9.68
N ASN A 16 7.54 -8.23 9.84
CA ASN A 16 8.60 -7.21 9.92
C ASN A 16 8.36 -6.13 11.00
N ASN A 17 7.56 -6.45 12.03
CA ASN A 17 7.23 -5.56 13.16
C ASN A 17 6.56 -4.23 12.76
N LEU A 18 5.85 -4.17 11.62
CA LEU A 18 5.27 -2.93 11.10
C LEU A 18 4.46 -2.18 12.15
N ASN A 19 3.56 -2.87 12.86
CA ASN A 19 2.72 -2.25 13.89
C ASN A 19 3.54 -1.73 15.08
N LYS A 20 4.52 -2.50 15.55
CA LYS A 20 5.42 -2.09 16.65
C LYS A 20 6.24 -0.86 16.28
N ASP A 21 6.79 -0.85 15.06
CA ASP A 21 7.56 0.28 14.56
C ASP A 21 6.67 1.53 14.42
N ALA A 22 5.44 1.38 13.91
CA ALA A 22 4.50 2.48 13.84
C ALA A 22 4.19 3.06 15.23
N LEU A 23 3.83 2.22 16.20
CA LEU A 23 3.57 2.62 17.59
C LEU A 23 4.77 3.29 18.28
N LYS A 24 6.00 2.91 17.91
CA LYS A 24 7.20 3.57 18.38
C LYS A 24 7.36 4.95 17.77
N HIS A 25 7.19 5.07 16.46
CA HIS A 25 7.50 6.29 15.72
C HIS A 25 6.44 7.39 15.87
N ILE A 26 5.16 7.08 16.12
CA ILE A 26 4.13 8.11 16.37
C ILE A 26 4.44 8.99 17.59
N LYS A 27 5.29 8.52 18.51
CA LYS A 27 5.70 9.27 19.70
C LYS A 27 6.68 10.39 19.40
N SER A 28 7.31 10.39 18.22
CA SER A 28 8.20 11.45 17.75
C SER A 28 7.49 12.55 16.96
N VAL A 29 6.19 12.37 16.69
CA VAL A 29 5.36 13.33 15.96
C VAL A 29 4.77 14.35 16.94
N ASN A 30 4.75 15.62 16.53
CA ASN A 30 4.08 16.67 17.28
C ASN A 30 2.59 16.70 16.93
N TRP A 31 1.74 16.23 17.83
CA TRP A 31 0.31 16.14 17.64
C TRP A 31 -0.40 17.41 18.14
N GLU A 32 -1.08 18.12 17.22
CA GLU A 32 -1.92 19.26 17.54
C GLU A 32 -3.38 19.01 17.08
N PRO A 33 -4.33 18.92 18.01
CA PRO A 33 -4.14 18.95 19.48
C PRO A 33 -3.51 17.66 20.03
N SER A 34 -2.89 17.76 21.21
CA SER A 34 -2.08 16.70 21.83
C SER A 34 -2.81 15.36 22.05
N TRP A 35 -4.13 15.35 22.19
CA TRP A 35 -4.93 14.12 22.29
C TRP A 35 -4.87 13.26 21.00
N GLY A 36 -4.42 13.83 19.89
CA GLY A 36 -4.23 13.10 18.62
C GLY A 36 -3.31 11.89 18.76
N LEU A 37 -2.25 11.99 19.56
CA LEU A 37 -1.36 10.87 19.85
C LEU A 37 -2.11 9.69 20.47
N GLN A 38 -2.89 9.91 21.52
CA GLN A 38 -3.65 8.85 22.18
C GLN A 38 -4.65 8.20 21.22
N ARG A 39 -5.26 9.01 20.36
CA ARG A 39 -6.23 8.54 19.38
C ARG A 39 -5.60 7.61 18.34
N ILE A 40 -4.48 7.99 17.73
CA ILE A 40 -3.82 7.14 16.74
C ILE A 40 -3.19 5.90 17.39
N GLU A 41 -2.64 6.03 18.59
CA GLU A 41 -2.09 4.91 19.36
C GLU A 41 -3.15 3.84 19.62
N SER A 42 -4.36 4.24 20.08
CA SER A 42 -5.46 3.29 20.30
C SER A 42 -5.92 2.59 19.01
N MET A 43 -5.87 3.26 17.87
CA MET A 43 -6.24 2.70 16.58
C MET A 43 -5.20 1.75 16.00
N LEU A 44 -3.93 1.88 16.40
CA LEU A 44 -2.84 1.00 15.98
C LEU A 44 -2.69 -0.22 16.88
N THR A 45 -2.97 -0.11 18.18
CA THR A 45 -2.66 -1.14 19.18
C THR A 45 -3.21 -2.51 18.80
N ASP A 46 -4.47 -2.57 18.40
CA ASP A 46 -5.14 -3.83 18.03
C ASP A 46 -5.53 -3.83 16.54
N ARG A 47 -4.75 -3.14 15.72
CA ARG A 47 -5.05 -3.05 14.28
C ARG A 47 -4.92 -4.41 13.62
N PRO A 48 -5.98 -4.91 12.95
CA PRO A 48 -5.88 -6.10 12.11
C PRO A 48 -5.04 -5.83 10.87
N ASP A 49 -4.64 -6.89 10.17
CA ASP A 49 -3.98 -6.80 8.87
C ASP A 49 -4.80 -5.92 7.92
N TRP A 50 -4.12 -5.10 7.14
CA TRP A 50 -4.75 -4.12 6.26
C TRP A 50 -5.13 -4.76 4.92
N CYS A 51 -6.44 -4.97 4.69
CA CYS A 51 -6.96 -5.41 3.41
C CYS A 51 -6.79 -4.29 2.36
N ILE A 52 -5.90 -4.51 1.39
CA ILE A 52 -5.57 -3.53 0.36
C ILE A 52 -6.23 -3.80 -0.99
N SER A 53 -6.85 -4.96 -1.19
CA SER A 53 -7.52 -5.30 -2.45
C SER A 53 -8.97 -4.86 -2.46
N ARG A 54 -9.44 -4.43 -3.64
CA ARG A 54 -10.83 -4.08 -3.92
C ARG A 54 -11.24 -4.67 -5.26
N GLN A 55 -12.45 -5.20 -5.35
CA GLN A 55 -13.05 -5.71 -6.57
C GLN A 55 -13.81 -4.56 -7.26
N ARG A 56 -13.05 -3.64 -7.85
CA ARG A 56 -13.56 -2.43 -8.52
C ARG A 56 -12.97 -2.32 -9.91
N ASN A 57 -13.78 -1.88 -10.87
CA ASN A 57 -13.34 -1.65 -12.26
C ASN A 57 -12.52 -0.36 -12.42
N TRP A 58 -12.51 0.50 -11.39
CA TRP A 58 -11.76 1.75 -11.38
C TRP A 58 -10.84 1.79 -10.17
N GLY A 59 -9.57 2.11 -10.40
CA GLY A 59 -8.54 2.23 -9.38
C GLY A 59 -7.16 1.84 -9.91
N VAL A 60 -6.14 2.00 -9.09
CA VAL A 60 -4.78 1.51 -9.40
C VAL A 60 -4.79 -0.02 -9.29
N PRO A 61 -4.41 -0.77 -10.32
CA PRO A 61 -4.39 -2.22 -10.25
C PRO A 61 -3.33 -2.75 -9.28
N ILE A 62 -3.62 -3.87 -8.63
CA ILE A 62 -2.62 -4.65 -7.92
C ILE A 62 -1.91 -5.52 -8.97
N THR A 63 -0.68 -5.16 -9.34
CA THR A 63 0.05 -5.80 -10.42
C THR A 63 0.76 -7.09 -9.99
N LEU A 64 0.00 -8.01 -9.37
CA LEU A 64 0.50 -9.31 -8.96
C LEU A 64 0.25 -10.37 -10.03
N VAL A 65 1.22 -11.26 -10.17
CA VAL A 65 1.14 -12.48 -10.95
C VAL A 65 1.07 -13.66 -9.98
N VAL A 66 0.03 -14.47 -10.09
CA VAL A 66 -0.24 -15.54 -9.14
C VAL A 66 -0.48 -16.87 -9.84
N HIS A 67 -0.03 -17.96 -9.22
CA HIS A 67 -0.25 -19.30 -9.72
C HIS A 67 -1.73 -19.65 -9.71
N LYS A 68 -2.24 -20.23 -10.80
CA LYS A 68 -3.67 -20.49 -11.03
C LYS A 68 -4.30 -21.38 -9.97
N ASP A 69 -3.59 -22.41 -9.52
CA ASP A 69 -4.13 -23.43 -8.61
C ASP A 69 -3.83 -23.12 -7.15
N THR A 70 -2.64 -22.58 -6.85
CA THR A 70 -2.22 -22.35 -5.44
C THR A 70 -2.49 -20.93 -4.96
N GLY A 71 -2.61 -19.95 -5.88
CA GLY A 71 -2.70 -18.53 -5.53
C GLY A 71 -1.39 -17.94 -5.01
N GLU A 72 -0.30 -18.67 -5.06
CA GLU A 72 1.01 -18.18 -4.64
C GLU A 72 1.55 -17.14 -5.62
N ILE A 73 2.23 -16.15 -5.09
CA ILE A 73 2.84 -15.07 -5.87
C ILE A 73 4.03 -15.64 -6.66
N HIS A 74 4.18 -15.18 -7.91
CA HIS A 74 5.30 -15.58 -8.76
C HIS A 74 6.65 -15.31 -8.07
N PRO A 75 7.62 -16.24 -8.14
CA PRO A 75 8.93 -16.08 -7.47
C PRO A 75 9.66 -14.78 -7.86
N ASP A 76 9.60 -14.39 -9.12
CA ASP A 76 10.27 -13.21 -9.67
C ASP A 76 9.38 -11.94 -9.59
N GLN A 77 8.35 -11.93 -8.73
CA GLN A 77 7.39 -10.81 -8.66
C GLN A 77 8.04 -9.44 -8.42
N ILE A 78 9.17 -9.38 -7.73
CA ILE A 78 9.87 -8.10 -7.48
C ILE A 78 10.39 -7.53 -8.81
N ASP A 79 11.02 -8.36 -9.64
CA ASP A 79 11.52 -7.94 -10.96
C ASP A 79 10.37 -7.61 -11.92
N LEU A 80 9.27 -8.35 -11.81
CA LEU A 80 8.05 -8.08 -12.57
C LEU A 80 7.41 -6.74 -12.20
N PHE A 81 7.43 -6.36 -10.93
CA PHE A 81 6.94 -5.04 -10.50
C PHE A 81 7.69 -3.89 -11.20
N GLU A 82 9.01 -3.96 -11.29
CA GLU A 82 9.79 -2.94 -11.98
C GLU A 82 9.45 -2.86 -13.48
N LYS A 83 9.31 -4.00 -14.14
CA LYS A 83 8.91 -4.05 -15.55
C LYS A 83 7.51 -3.47 -15.76
N PHE A 84 6.54 -3.87 -14.92
CA PHE A 84 5.16 -3.39 -15.02
C PHE A 84 5.03 -1.89 -14.67
N ALA A 85 5.80 -1.42 -13.70
CA ALA A 85 5.84 0.01 -13.36
C ALA A 85 6.31 0.87 -14.54
N GLN A 86 7.36 0.43 -15.27
CA GLN A 86 7.85 1.14 -16.46
C GLN A 86 6.81 1.20 -17.58
N ILE A 87 6.07 0.11 -17.79
CA ILE A 87 5.03 0.05 -18.81
C ILE A 87 3.87 0.97 -18.43
N ILE A 88 3.42 0.91 -17.18
CA ILE A 88 2.33 1.75 -16.67
C ILE A 88 2.73 3.23 -16.68
N GLU A 89 3.98 3.56 -16.35
CA GLU A 89 4.48 4.94 -16.42
C GLU A 89 4.44 5.50 -17.84
N LYS A 90 4.73 4.66 -18.84
CA LYS A 90 4.75 5.06 -20.25
C LYS A 90 3.36 5.09 -20.88
N ASP A 91 2.57 4.05 -20.68
CA ASP A 91 1.35 3.77 -21.45
C ASP A 91 0.06 3.93 -20.59
N GLY A 92 0.20 4.28 -19.32
CA GLY A 92 -0.90 4.47 -18.38
C GLY A 92 -1.41 3.17 -17.76
N ILE A 93 -2.36 3.30 -16.82
CA ILE A 93 -2.90 2.18 -16.01
C ILE A 93 -3.53 1.07 -16.88
N SER A 94 -4.17 1.45 -17.97
CA SER A 94 -4.79 0.48 -18.90
C SER A 94 -3.80 -0.49 -19.55
N ALA A 95 -2.52 -0.20 -19.50
CA ALA A 95 -1.48 -1.11 -20.00
C ALA A 95 -1.48 -2.43 -19.22
N TRP A 96 -1.81 -2.42 -17.92
CA TRP A 96 -1.94 -3.64 -17.13
C TRP A 96 -3.02 -4.58 -17.68
N ASP A 97 -4.17 -4.06 -18.06
CA ASP A 97 -5.27 -4.89 -18.59
C ASP A 97 -4.88 -5.58 -19.90
N ASN A 98 -4.15 -4.87 -20.76
CA ASN A 98 -3.74 -5.32 -22.09
C ASN A 98 -2.45 -6.16 -22.09
N LEU A 99 -1.72 -6.24 -20.97
CA LEU A 99 -0.45 -6.97 -20.88
C LEU A 99 -0.67 -8.48 -21.00
N ASP A 100 0.14 -9.12 -21.83
CA ASP A 100 0.17 -10.58 -21.97
C ASP A 100 1.38 -11.15 -21.20
N LEU A 101 1.13 -12.07 -20.28
CA LEU A 101 2.19 -12.65 -19.42
C LEU A 101 3.25 -13.40 -20.20
N LYS A 102 2.93 -13.96 -21.37
CA LYS A 102 3.90 -14.67 -22.22
C LYS A 102 5.11 -13.84 -22.63
N ASP A 103 4.98 -12.50 -22.61
CA ASP A 103 6.06 -11.58 -22.97
C ASP A 103 7.02 -11.32 -21.79
N TYR A 104 6.72 -11.84 -20.58
CA TYR A 104 7.41 -11.51 -19.34
C TYR A 104 7.90 -12.72 -18.53
N ILE A 105 7.23 -13.86 -18.65
CA ILE A 105 7.55 -15.11 -17.93
C ILE A 105 7.40 -16.32 -18.85
N ASP A 106 8.29 -17.29 -18.69
CA ASP A 106 8.31 -18.49 -19.53
C ASP A 106 7.19 -19.48 -19.19
N ASP A 107 6.82 -19.55 -17.91
CA ASP A 107 5.79 -20.43 -17.35
C ASP A 107 4.39 -19.77 -17.27
N TYR A 108 4.12 -18.82 -18.16
CA TYR A 108 2.87 -18.02 -18.19
C TYR A 108 1.59 -18.87 -18.20
N GLU A 109 1.67 -20.11 -18.68
CA GLU A 109 0.50 -21.01 -18.69
C GLU A 109 0.05 -21.42 -17.28
N GLU A 110 0.93 -21.37 -16.29
CA GLU A 110 0.64 -21.71 -14.89
C GLU A 110 0.14 -20.51 -14.06
N TYR A 111 0.29 -19.28 -14.59
CA TYR A 111 0.02 -18.03 -13.86
C TYR A 111 -1.09 -17.19 -14.47
N ILE A 112 -1.66 -16.33 -13.64
CA ILE A 112 -2.63 -15.31 -14.04
C ILE A 112 -2.29 -13.97 -13.43
N LYS A 113 -2.73 -12.89 -14.07
CA LYS A 113 -2.73 -11.54 -13.51
C LYS A 113 -3.89 -11.39 -12.51
N THR A 114 -3.66 -10.69 -11.41
CA THR A 114 -4.77 -10.27 -10.53
C THR A 114 -5.61 -9.20 -11.21
N SER A 115 -6.92 -9.21 -10.93
CA SER A 115 -7.88 -8.22 -11.42
C SER A 115 -8.30 -7.20 -10.36
N ASP A 116 -7.74 -7.30 -9.15
CA ASP A 116 -8.07 -6.43 -8.04
C ASP A 116 -7.42 -5.05 -8.20
N SER A 117 -8.10 -4.03 -7.70
CA SER A 117 -7.55 -2.67 -7.54
C SER A 117 -7.10 -2.42 -6.10
N LEU A 118 -6.19 -1.47 -5.92
CA LEU A 118 -5.74 -1.03 -4.61
C LEU A 118 -6.85 -0.28 -3.85
N ASP A 119 -6.82 -0.41 -2.53
CA ASP A 119 -7.53 0.48 -1.63
C ASP A 119 -7.06 1.93 -1.84
N VAL A 120 -7.98 2.86 -2.03
CA VAL A 120 -7.69 4.29 -2.23
C VAL A 120 -6.86 4.90 -1.08
N TRP A 121 -6.94 4.32 0.12
CA TRP A 121 -6.10 4.73 1.24
C TRP A 121 -4.64 4.32 1.07
N PHE A 122 -4.37 3.29 0.27
CA PHE A 122 -3.01 2.94 -0.13
C PHE A 122 -2.47 4.00 -1.10
N ASP A 123 -3.25 4.38 -2.11
CA ASP A 123 -2.85 5.39 -3.09
C ASP A 123 -2.52 6.73 -2.41
N SER A 124 -3.41 7.20 -1.51
CA SER A 124 -3.15 8.41 -0.73
C SER A 124 -2.01 8.23 0.28
N GLY A 125 -1.89 7.04 0.84
CA GLY A 125 -0.86 6.71 1.82
C GLY A 125 0.56 6.83 1.29
N VAL A 126 0.81 6.53 0.01
CA VAL A 126 2.14 6.62 -0.61
C VAL A 126 2.50 8.02 -1.13
N THR A 127 1.71 9.05 -0.85
CA THR A 127 1.96 10.44 -1.28
C THR A 127 3.35 10.94 -0.88
N HIS A 128 3.83 10.55 0.31
CA HIS A 128 5.19 10.90 0.78
C HIS A 128 6.28 10.40 -0.18
N TYR A 129 6.07 9.28 -0.86
CA TYR A 129 6.99 8.71 -1.85
C TYR A 129 6.66 9.19 -3.27
N ALA A 130 5.43 8.99 -3.71
CA ALA A 130 5.02 9.24 -5.09
C ALA A 130 5.05 10.72 -5.49
N VAL A 131 4.83 11.65 -4.54
CA VAL A 131 4.78 13.09 -4.78
C VAL A 131 5.91 13.81 -4.07
N SER A 132 5.99 13.70 -2.73
CA SER A 132 6.93 14.50 -1.94
C SER A 132 8.38 14.15 -2.25
N ALA A 133 8.74 12.87 -2.30
CA ALA A 133 10.10 12.45 -2.63
C ALA A 133 10.51 12.85 -4.06
N LYS A 134 9.60 12.70 -5.03
CA LYS A 134 9.87 13.11 -6.43
C LYS A 134 10.06 14.63 -6.57
N LYS A 135 9.32 15.43 -5.79
CA LYS A 135 9.32 16.90 -5.92
C LYS A 135 10.41 17.57 -5.09
N PHE A 136 10.71 17.05 -3.91
CA PHE A 136 11.57 17.70 -2.92
C PHE A 136 12.82 16.88 -2.54
N GLY A 137 12.98 15.69 -3.11
CA GLY A 137 14.07 14.76 -2.82
C GLY A 137 13.67 13.65 -1.85
N ASN A 138 14.49 12.59 -1.84
CA ASN A 138 14.26 11.42 -1.00
C ASN A 138 14.34 11.78 0.50
N ASN A 139 13.55 11.10 1.31
CA ASN A 139 13.50 11.25 2.78
C ASN A 139 12.93 12.60 3.27
N VAL A 140 12.17 13.29 2.46
CA VAL A 140 11.47 14.49 2.91
C VAL A 140 10.34 14.11 3.86
N VAL A 141 10.42 14.67 5.08
CA VAL A 141 9.37 14.61 6.10
C VAL A 141 8.59 15.90 6.04
N ALA A 142 7.27 15.82 5.91
CA ALA A 142 6.43 17.01 5.86
C ALA A 142 6.46 17.76 7.21
N ASP A 143 6.55 19.08 7.16
CA ASP A 143 6.51 19.92 8.35
C ASP A 143 5.12 19.98 8.97
N LEU A 144 4.07 19.83 8.15
CA LEU A 144 2.68 19.88 8.59
C LEU A 144 1.79 18.98 7.73
N TYR A 145 1.03 18.09 8.38
CA TYR A 145 -0.17 17.43 7.85
C TYR A 145 -1.39 18.04 8.52
N LEU A 146 -2.21 18.76 7.77
CA LEU A 146 -3.38 19.49 8.30
C LEU A 146 -4.67 18.88 7.78
N GLU A 147 -5.39 18.19 8.66
CA GLU A 147 -6.65 17.53 8.35
C GLU A 147 -7.58 17.47 9.58
N GLY A 148 -8.80 16.99 9.38
CA GLY A 148 -9.73 16.71 10.45
C GLY A 148 -9.35 15.47 11.27
N SER A 149 -9.94 15.37 12.46
CA SER A 149 -9.65 14.28 13.41
C SER A 149 -10.06 12.88 12.93
N ASP A 150 -10.93 12.79 11.93
CA ASP A 150 -11.32 11.54 11.27
C ASP A 150 -10.14 10.89 10.54
N GLN A 151 -9.14 11.68 10.13
CA GLN A 151 -7.96 11.19 9.40
C GLN A 151 -6.97 10.39 10.25
N HIS A 152 -7.15 10.31 11.56
CA HIS A 152 -6.44 9.32 12.38
C HIS A 152 -6.74 7.87 11.96
N ARG A 153 -7.91 7.62 11.35
CA ARG A 153 -8.26 6.34 10.71
C ARG A 153 -8.17 6.37 9.18
N GLY A 154 -7.79 7.46 8.61
CA GLY A 154 -7.63 7.68 7.18
C GLY A 154 -6.18 7.95 6.80
N TRP A 155 -5.93 9.14 6.23
CA TRP A 155 -4.64 9.49 5.63
C TRP A 155 -3.48 9.55 6.62
N PHE A 156 -3.69 10.02 7.86
CA PHE A 156 -2.61 9.99 8.86
C PHE A 156 -2.12 8.56 9.09
N GLN A 157 -3.03 7.61 9.21
CA GLN A 157 -2.67 6.22 9.47
C GLN A 157 -2.10 5.52 8.23
N SER A 158 -2.70 5.69 7.05
CA SER A 158 -2.23 5.04 5.82
C SER A 158 -0.84 5.54 5.41
N SER A 159 -0.59 6.85 5.48
CA SER A 159 0.73 7.42 5.17
C SER A 159 1.80 7.03 6.20
N LEU A 160 1.42 6.93 7.48
CA LEU A 160 2.32 6.41 8.51
C LEU A 160 2.75 4.97 8.20
N LEU A 161 1.79 4.08 7.96
CA LEU A 161 2.07 2.66 7.75
C LEU A 161 2.92 2.42 6.49
N THR A 162 2.60 3.09 5.39
CA THR A 162 3.38 2.97 4.15
C THR A 162 4.79 3.54 4.32
N SER A 163 4.95 4.69 5.00
CA SER A 163 6.26 5.27 5.25
C SER A 163 7.13 4.43 6.19
N ILE A 164 6.56 3.89 7.26
CA ILE A 164 7.28 2.98 8.15
C ILE A 164 7.68 1.68 7.42
N ALA A 165 6.79 1.13 6.59
CA ALA A 165 7.11 -0.06 5.81
C ALA A 165 8.27 0.17 4.83
N MET A 166 8.27 1.31 4.13
CA MET A 166 9.24 1.63 3.08
C MET A 166 10.54 2.24 3.62
N ASN A 167 10.43 3.19 4.55
CA ASN A 167 11.53 4.09 4.94
C ASN A 167 11.94 3.96 6.41
N LYS A 168 11.22 3.19 7.22
CA LYS A 168 11.41 3.10 8.69
C LYS A 168 11.34 4.45 9.41
N SER A 169 10.60 5.39 8.86
CA SER A 169 10.45 6.75 9.39
C SER A 169 9.01 7.27 9.25
N VAL A 170 8.65 8.28 10.03
CA VAL A 170 7.37 8.98 9.88
C VAL A 170 7.36 9.89 8.65
N PRO A 171 6.22 10.08 7.98
CA PRO A 171 6.12 10.95 6.81
C PRO A 171 5.89 12.43 7.17
N TYR A 172 5.63 12.75 8.45
CA TYR A 172 5.33 14.07 8.99
C TYR A 172 5.95 14.27 10.38
N LYS A 173 6.17 15.55 10.77
CA LYS A 173 6.76 15.96 12.06
C LYS A 173 5.75 16.09 13.17
#